data_794d267258d173759bceda24c79801ae
#
_entry.id   794d267258d173759bceda24c79801ae
#
_cell.length_a   1.000
_cell.length_b   1.000
_cell.length_c   1.000
_cell.angle_alpha   90.00
_cell.angle_beta   90.00
_cell.angle_gamma   90.00
#
_symmetry.space_group_name_H-M   'P 1'
#
loop_
_entity.id
_entity.type
_entity.pdbx_description
1 polymer ?
#
loop_
_entity_poly.entity_id
_entity_poly.type
_entity_poly.pdbx_seq_one_letter_code
_entity_poly.pdbx_strand_id
1 'polypeptide(L)'
;MKNNEKTRTARTVRGIWPQVLEDVRHGCLKRRYDGGRAEINDVPYARHDLLATEYACGAIQTTRGCPLNCSFCSVTAFNGAQYRQRPIPDVVREFQLVREKYVLVVDDNLVGTRPDHIARAKDLFRAMAQANLGKEWIAQVTINFADDEELLALAAKAGCRGVFIGFESPAPEGLGELGKKFNLLKGRDFRASVRRIQRHKILVAGSFIIGLDIDEPGIGKRIAEVANQYGVDYLNALFLTPLPGTRLWDQMKSEDRIALDAFPEDWKYYTLTFPVARYKHLSLDGIIQEMISCNRNYYSMPRILRRLCSNLWQRRKPLISLVGNLSYRSNIRTDGKAYADYKRQRGNLHGAA
;
A
#
# COMPACT_ATOMS: atom_id res chain seq x y z
N MET A 1 23.71 -30.90 12.28
CA MET A 1 23.34 -29.80 13.20
C MET A 1 22.61 -28.74 12.40
N LYS A 2 21.31 -28.62 12.62
CA LYS A 2 20.43 -27.74 11.84
C LYS A 2 20.50 -26.32 12.42
N ASN A 3 21.19 -25.40 11.74
CA ASN A 3 21.13 -23.98 12.04
C ASN A 3 19.83 -23.41 11.47
N ASN A 4 18.82 -23.38 12.31
CA ASN A 4 17.56 -22.71 12.08
C ASN A 4 17.74 -21.22 12.41
N GLU A 5 18.58 -20.50 11.67
CA GLU A 5 18.64 -19.03 11.76
C GLU A 5 17.42 -18.44 11.04
N LYS A 6 16.33 -18.40 11.80
CA LYS A 6 15.20 -17.52 11.44
C LYS A 6 15.76 -16.12 11.23
N THR A 7 15.67 -15.63 10.01
CA THR A 7 16.06 -14.27 9.62
C THR A 7 15.32 -13.28 10.51
N ARG A 8 15.95 -12.85 11.61
CA ARG A 8 15.39 -11.83 12.49
C ARG A 8 15.66 -10.47 11.86
N THR A 9 14.65 -9.90 11.28
CA THR A 9 14.69 -8.54 10.74
C THR A 9 15.08 -7.55 11.84
N ALA A 10 16.04 -6.70 11.55
CA ALA A 10 16.44 -5.57 12.40
C ALA A 10 15.22 -4.67 12.64
N ARG A 11 14.86 -4.42 13.89
CA ARG A 11 13.49 -4.00 14.16
C ARG A 11 13.31 -2.59 14.68
N THR A 12 14.33 -1.92 15.13
CA THR A 12 14.21 -0.47 15.44
C THR A 12 15.56 0.08 15.82
N VAL A 13 15.99 1.09 15.13
CA VAL A 13 17.26 1.79 15.39
C VAL A 13 17.19 2.56 16.71
N ARG A 14 16.01 3.07 17.10
CA ARG A 14 15.85 4.00 18.21
C ARG A 14 16.40 3.48 19.54
N GLY A 15 16.05 2.26 19.93
CA GLY A 15 16.47 1.70 21.22
C GLY A 15 17.95 1.33 21.29
N ILE A 16 18.59 1.14 20.15
CA ILE A 16 20.00 0.73 20.03
C ILE A 16 20.93 1.85 19.59
N TRP A 17 20.38 2.98 19.11
CA TRP A 17 21.19 4.08 18.58
C TRP A 17 22.20 4.64 19.58
N PRO A 18 21.85 4.86 20.88
CA PRO A 18 22.83 5.26 21.88
C PRO A 18 24.00 4.28 22.00
N GLN A 19 23.72 2.96 21.99
CA GLN A 19 24.74 1.94 22.02
C GLN A 19 25.63 1.96 20.78
N VAL A 20 25.02 2.13 19.58
CA VAL A 20 25.78 2.25 18.32
C VAL A 20 26.75 3.43 18.39
N LEU A 21 26.30 4.58 18.87
CA LEU A 21 27.15 5.77 19.02
C LEU A 21 28.28 5.57 20.02
N GLU A 22 28.02 4.86 21.11
CA GLU A 22 29.04 4.52 22.11
C GLU A 22 30.06 3.54 21.53
N ASP A 23 29.61 2.50 20.83
CA ASP A 23 30.49 1.54 20.15
C ASP A 23 31.35 2.24 19.07
N VAL A 24 30.81 3.28 18.37
CA VAL A 24 31.59 4.13 17.45
C VAL A 24 32.69 4.87 18.22
N ARG A 25 32.38 5.52 19.34
CA ARG A 25 33.35 6.26 20.14
C ARG A 25 34.50 5.38 20.63
N HIS A 26 34.20 4.14 20.93
CA HIS A 26 35.20 3.17 21.42
C HIS A 26 35.85 2.34 20.30
N GLY A 27 35.53 2.58 19.03
CA GLY A 27 36.07 1.82 17.90
C GLY A 27 35.67 0.34 17.84
N CYS A 28 34.58 -0.06 18.53
CA CYS A 28 34.14 -1.44 18.67
C CYS A 28 32.80 -1.72 17.99
N LEU A 29 32.55 -1.12 16.81
CA LEU A 29 31.34 -1.35 16.03
C LEU A 29 31.07 -2.85 15.77
N LYS A 30 29.88 -3.30 16.09
CA LYS A 30 29.41 -4.64 15.79
C LYS A 30 28.92 -4.71 14.35
N ARG A 31 29.10 -5.86 13.71
CA ARG A 31 28.59 -6.12 12.36
C ARG A 31 27.06 -5.97 12.27
N ARG A 32 26.35 -6.21 13.37
CA ARG A 32 24.88 -6.17 13.44
C ARG A 32 24.42 -5.77 14.83
N TYR A 33 23.41 -4.93 14.86
CA TYR A 33 22.67 -4.57 16.06
C TYR A 33 21.20 -4.98 15.90
N ASP A 34 20.58 -5.54 16.94
CA ASP A 34 19.16 -5.90 16.96
C ASP A 34 18.44 -5.02 18.00
N GLY A 35 17.65 -4.05 17.52
CA GLY A 35 16.88 -3.14 18.36
C GLY A 35 15.54 -3.70 18.85
N GLY A 36 15.23 -4.95 18.56
CA GLY A 36 13.97 -5.54 18.93
C GLY A 36 12.76 -4.83 18.31
N ARG A 37 11.62 -4.94 18.97
CA ARG A 37 10.38 -4.25 18.57
C ARG A 37 10.16 -3.06 19.49
N ALA A 38 10.33 -1.84 18.98
CA ALA A 38 10.04 -0.67 19.78
C ALA A 38 8.54 -0.39 19.84
N GLU A 39 8.10 -0.01 21.01
CA GLU A 39 6.81 0.67 21.18
C GLU A 39 6.82 2.01 20.44
N ILE A 40 5.63 2.52 20.11
CA ILE A 40 5.50 3.79 19.39
C ILE A 40 4.89 4.91 20.25
N ASN A 41 4.83 4.67 21.57
CA ASN A 41 4.25 5.64 22.50
C ASN A 41 5.09 6.92 22.66
N ASP A 42 6.44 6.78 22.52
CA ASP A 42 7.37 7.91 22.69
C ASP A 42 8.08 8.26 21.37
N VAL A 43 7.42 8.12 20.24
CA VAL A 43 8.01 8.52 18.96
C VAL A 43 8.12 10.06 18.95
N PRO A 44 9.32 10.62 18.79
CA PRO A 44 9.47 12.07 18.66
C PRO A 44 8.75 12.58 17.41
N TYR A 45 8.27 13.80 17.45
CA TYR A 45 7.69 14.44 16.27
C TYR A 45 8.73 14.56 15.16
N ALA A 46 8.32 14.33 13.94
CA ALA A 46 9.19 14.60 12.81
C ALA A 46 9.52 16.12 12.74
N ARG A 47 10.75 16.43 12.34
CA ARG A 47 11.20 17.81 12.20
C ARG A 47 10.73 18.37 10.85
N HIS A 48 9.41 18.57 10.73
CA HIS A 48 8.79 19.18 9.54
C HIS A 48 9.33 20.57 9.21
N ASP A 49 9.85 21.26 10.23
CA ASP A 49 10.48 22.57 10.10
C ASP A 49 11.85 22.56 9.38
N LEU A 50 12.50 21.39 9.32
CA LEU A 50 13.81 21.23 8.66
C LEU A 50 13.72 20.85 7.18
N LEU A 51 12.53 20.72 6.63
CA LEU A 51 12.37 20.42 5.21
C LEU A 51 12.90 21.60 4.38
N ALA A 52 13.90 21.32 3.51
CA ALA A 52 14.59 22.34 2.72
C ALA A 52 13.76 22.90 1.56
N THR A 53 12.72 22.16 1.15
CA THR A 53 11.83 22.53 0.03
C THR A 53 10.37 22.39 0.44
N GLU A 54 9.50 23.13 -0.22
CA GLU A 54 8.05 22.92 -0.11
C GLU A 54 7.66 21.65 -0.84
N TYR A 55 6.89 20.81 -0.16
CA TYR A 55 6.32 19.60 -0.72
C TYR A 55 4.84 19.79 -1.02
N ALA A 56 4.31 19.06 -2.01
CA ALA A 56 2.89 19.09 -2.34
C ALA A 56 2.02 18.52 -1.21
N CYS A 57 2.58 17.64 -0.38
CA CYS A 57 1.91 17.05 0.78
C CYS A 57 2.91 16.76 1.90
N GLY A 58 2.46 16.91 3.13
CA GLY A 58 3.16 16.42 4.31
C GLY A 58 2.91 14.93 4.53
N ALA A 59 3.66 14.31 5.43
CA ALA A 59 3.48 12.91 5.81
C ALA A 59 3.48 12.74 7.33
N ILE A 60 2.62 11.86 7.84
CA ILE A 60 2.52 11.52 9.25
C ILE A 60 2.21 10.04 9.43
N GLN A 61 2.76 9.44 10.47
CA GLN A 61 2.43 8.08 10.88
C GLN A 61 1.67 8.11 12.22
N THR A 62 0.49 7.49 12.28
CA THR A 62 -0.35 7.41 13.48
C THR A 62 -0.38 6.03 14.10
N THR A 63 -0.17 4.99 13.26
CA THR A 63 -0.09 3.60 13.67
C THR A 63 1.09 2.92 12.97
N ARG A 64 1.53 1.77 13.48
CA ARG A 64 2.56 0.96 12.85
C ARG A 64 2.19 -0.50 12.87
N GLY A 65 2.31 -1.15 11.70
CA GLY A 65 1.96 -2.55 11.47
C GLY A 65 0.50 -2.73 11.09
N CYS A 66 0.15 -3.95 10.77
CA CYS A 66 -1.18 -4.34 10.33
C CYS A 66 -1.58 -5.63 11.05
N PRO A 67 -2.83 -5.75 11.55
CA PRO A 67 -3.27 -6.97 12.24
C PRO A 67 -3.53 -8.14 11.27
N LEU A 68 -3.48 -7.90 9.96
CA LEU A 68 -3.57 -8.94 8.95
C LEU A 68 -2.23 -9.66 8.78
N ASN A 69 -2.28 -10.90 8.30
CA ASN A 69 -1.12 -11.74 8.10
C ASN A 69 -1.07 -12.24 6.65
N CYS A 70 -1.01 -11.31 5.70
CA CYS A 70 -0.94 -11.62 4.27
C CYS A 70 0.44 -12.22 3.92
N SER A 71 0.47 -13.25 3.06
CA SER A 71 1.69 -14.00 2.72
C SER A 71 2.73 -13.15 1.97
N PHE A 72 2.27 -12.20 1.16
CA PHE A 72 3.09 -11.35 0.30
C PHE A 72 3.58 -10.05 0.96
N CYS A 73 3.02 -9.70 2.13
CA CYS A 73 3.15 -8.35 2.67
C CYS A 73 4.43 -8.17 3.49
N SER A 74 5.27 -7.22 3.08
CA SER A 74 6.49 -6.82 3.81
C SER A 74 6.19 -6.24 5.20
N VAL A 75 5.05 -5.61 5.38
CA VAL A 75 4.63 -5.08 6.70
C VAL A 75 4.57 -6.19 7.75
N THR A 76 4.01 -7.36 7.37
CA THR A 76 3.98 -8.52 8.25
C THR A 76 5.39 -9.05 8.53
N ALA A 77 6.27 -9.07 7.54
CA ALA A 77 7.65 -9.50 7.70
C ALA A 77 8.42 -8.58 8.67
N PHE A 78 8.26 -7.26 8.54
CA PHE A 78 8.97 -6.27 9.36
C PHE A 78 8.34 -6.05 10.73
N ASN A 79 7.02 -5.87 10.80
CA ASN A 79 6.32 -5.45 12.01
C ASN A 79 5.66 -6.62 12.74
N GLY A 80 5.59 -7.83 12.11
CA GLY A 80 4.73 -8.91 12.57
C GLY A 80 3.25 -8.54 12.38
N ALA A 81 2.35 -9.45 12.74
CA ALA A 81 0.90 -9.17 12.76
C ALA A 81 0.50 -8.32 13.99
N GLN A 82 1.34 -7.36 14.37
CA GLN A 82 1.10 -6.45 15.48
C GLN A 82 0.59 -5.12 14.97
N TYR A 83 -0.31 -4.52 15.73
CA TYR A 83 -0.89 -3.22 15.43
C TYR A 83 -0.65 -2.30 16.62
N ARG A 84 0.26 -1.34 16.47
CA ARG A 84 0.67 -0.39 17.50
C ARG A 84 0.14 0.98 17.14
N GLN A 85 -0.30 1.74 18.15
CA GLN A 85 -0.99 3.02 17.97
C GLN A 85 -0.28 4.09 18.79
N ARG A 86 -0.05 5.25 18.20
CA ARG A 86 0.48 6.42 18.91
C ARG A 86 -0.60 7.04 19.80
N PRO A 87 -0.24 7.71 20.90
CA PRO A 87 -1.17 8.51 21.68
C PRO A 87 -1.88 9.57 20.81
N ILE A 88 -3.19 9.69 20.96
CA ILE A 88 -4.01 10.62 20.16
C ILE A 88 -3.54 12.08 20.29
N PRO A 89 -3.21 12.60 21.50
CA PRO A 89 -2.72 13.96 21.63
C PRO A 89 -1.45 14.23 20.81
N ASP A 90 -0.54 13.24 20.74
CA ASP A 90 0.71 13.37 20.00
C ASP A 90 0.47 13.40 18.48
N VAL A 91 -0.47 12.57 18.02
CA VAL A 91 -0.86 12.58 16.59
C VAL A 91 -1.47 13.92 16.20
N VAL A 92 -2.41 14.45 17.01
CA VAL A 92 -3.05 15.75 16.77
C VAL A 92 -2.02 16.87 16.79
N ARG A 93 -1.11 16.83 17.76
CA ARG A 93 -0.03 17.82 17.86
C ARG A 93 0.89 17.80 16.64
N GLU A 94 1.28 16.63 16.16
CA GLU A 94 2.13 16.52 14.96
C GLU A 94 1.39 17.00 13.70
N PHE A 95 0.10 16.72 13.53
CA PHE A 95 -0.69 17.30 12.45
C PHE A 95 -0.67 18.84 12.44
N GLN A 96 -0.62 19.49 13.62
CA GLN A 96 -0.48 20.94 13.74
C GLN A 96 0.89 21.45 13.26
N LEU A 97 1.94 20.62 13.40
CA LEU A 97 3.31 20.96 12.99
C LEU A 97 3.52 20.80 11.47
N VAL A 98 2.73 19.98 10.79
CA VAL A 98 2.77 19.85 9.32
C VAL A 98 2.32 21.18 8.70
N ARG A 99 3.12 21.76 7.80
CA ARG A 99 2.78 23.03 7.12
C ARG A 99 1.79 22.82 5.98
N GLU A 100 1.95 21.75 5.24
CA GLU A 100 1.19 21.44 4.05
C GLU A 100 -0.30 21.23 4.37
N LYS A 101 -1.15 21.69 3.44
CA LYS A 101 -2.60 21.48 3.53
C LYS A 101 -2.98 20.01 3.33
N TYR A 102 -2.29 19.34 2.42
CA TYR A 102 -2.53 17.93 2.10
C TYR A 102 -1.56 17.05 2.89
N VAL A 103 -2.08 16.00 3.49
CA VAL A 103 -1.29 15.10 4.34
C VAL A 103 -1.50 13.65 3.90
N LEU A 104 -0.40 12.94 3.70
CA LEU A 104 -0.40 11.50 3.53
C LEU A 104 -0.23 10.85 4.91
N VAL A 105 -1.24 10.13 5.38
CA VAL A 105 -1.12 9.28 6.56
C VAL A 105 -0.51 7.96 6.10
N VAL A 106 0.78 7.77 6.43
CA VAL A 106 1.61 6.65 5.95
C VAL A 106 1.49 5.40 6.81
N ASP A 107 0.35 5.21 7.43
CA ASP A 107 0.05 4.01 8.20
C ASP A 107 -0.12 2.80 7.29
N ASP A 108 0.32 1.63 7.72
CA ASP A 108 0.09 0.37 7.00
C ASP A 108 -1.40 -0.02 6.97
N ASN A 109 -2.14 0.36 8.01
CA ASN A 109 -3.59 0.25 8.12
C ASN A 109 -4.09 1.18 9.23
N LEU A 110 -4.68 2.31 8.87
CA LEU A 110 -5.07 3.35 9.82
C LEU A 110 -6.13 2.90 10.84
N VAL A 111 -7.08 2.07 10.42
CA VAL A 111 -8.26 1.73 11.25
C VAL A 111 -8.18 0.36 11.91
N GLY A 112 -7.25 -0.51 11.46
CA GLY A 112 -7.17 -1.89 11.96
C GLY A 112 -8.43 -2.71 11.65
N THR A 113 -8.63 -3.82 12.39
CA THR A 113 -9.71 -4.78 12.09
C THR A 113 -10.52 -5.21 13.32
N ARG A 114 -10.07 -4.92 14.54
CA ARG A 114 -10.74 -5.31 15.79
C ARG A 114 -11.61 -4.16 16.31
N PRO A 115 -12.61 -4.45 17.17
CA PRO A 115 -13.48 -3.42 17.75
C PRO A 115 -12.71 -2.32 18.48
N ASP A 116 -11.66 -2.67 19.26
CA ASP A 116 -10.81 -1.72 19.97
C ASP A 116 -10.02 -0.82 19.03
N HIS A 117 -9.55 -1.34 17.89
CA HIS A 117 -8.91 -0.55 16.85
C HIS A 117 -9.88 0.48 16.23
N ILE A 118 -11.11 0.05 15.94
CA ILE A 118 -12.15 0.91 15.37
C ILE A 118 -12.55 2.01 16.36
N ALA A 119 -12.74 1.67 17.65
CA ALA A 119 -13.04 2.63 18.70
C ALA A 119 -11.94 3.71 18.78
N ARG A 120 -10.69 3.30 18.84
CA ARG A 120 -9.56 4.25 18.84
C ARG A 120 -9.52 5.10 17.57
N ALA A 121 -9.81 4.57 16.41
CA ALA A 121 -9.85 5.34 15.16
C ALA A 121 -10.95 6.42 15.22
N LYS A 122 -12.12 6.10 15.75
CA LYS A 122 -13.20 7.08 16.01
C LYS A 122 -12.76 8.19 16.96
N ASP A 123 -12.07 7.84 18.05
CA ASP A 123 -11.57 8.82 19.03
C ASP A 123 -10.51 9.74 18.40
N LEU A 124 -9.61 9.18 17.59
CA LEU A 124 -8.63 9.96 16.81
C LEU A 124 -9.35 10.97 15.90
N PHE A 125 -10.33 10.51 15.12
CA PHE A 125 -11.02 11.38 14.17
C PHE A 125 -11.88 12.45 14.89
N ARG A 126 -12.45 12.13 16.06
CA ARG A 126 -13.11 13.15 16.90
C ARG A 126 -12.12 14.22 17.35
N ALA A 127 -10.97 13.81 17.88
CA ALA A 127 -9.93 14.73 18.31
C ALA A 127 -9.39 15.60 17.17
N MET A 128 -9.14 15.03 16.01
CA MET A 128 -8.71 15.77 14.82
C MET A 128 -9.77 16.79 14.36
N ALA A 129 -11.05 16.38 14.36
CA ALA A 129 -12.15 17.26 13.98
C ALA A 129 -12.34 18.41 14.99
N GLN A 130 -12.19 18.16 16.30
CA GLN A 130 -12.24 19.16 17.35
C GLN A 130 -11.08 20.15 17.28
N ALA A 131 -9.89 19.68 16.93
CA ALA A 131 -8.70 20.51 16.77
C ALA A 131 -8.77 21.45 15.54
N ASN A 132 -9.75 21.28 14.66
CA ASN A 132 -9.99 22.08 13.46
C ASN A 132 -8.70 22.34 12.66
N LEU A 133 -7.99 21.27 12.31
CA LEU A 133 -6.65 21.30 11.77
C LEU A 133 -6.54 21.97 10.38
N GLY A 134 -7.65 22.16 9.66
CA GLY A 134 -7.66 22.69 8.29
C GLY A 134 -6.96 21.80 7.27
N LYS A 135 -6.65 20.56 7.62
CA LYS A 135 -5.91 19.59 6.77
C LYS A 135 -6.87 18.71 5.98
N GLU A 136 -6.44 18.33 4.78
CA GLU A 136 -7.07 17.29 3.98
C GLU A 136 -6.09 16.12 3.87
N TRP A 137 -6.54 14.90 4.19
CA TRP A 137 -5.64 13.76 4.25
C TRP A 137 -6.17 12.53 3.52
N ILE A 138 -5.23 11.67 3.11
CA ILE A 138 -5.48 10.35 2.54
C ILE A 138 -4.72 9.30 3.36
N ALA A 139 -5.25 8.07 3.41
CA ALA A 139 -4.64 6.98 4.19
C ALA A 139 -4.89 5.61 3.57
N GLN A 140 -4.13 4.61 4.01
CA GLN A 140 -4.40 3.20 3.73
C GLN A 140 -5.33 2.62 4.80
N VAL A 141 -6.35 1.91 4.35
CA VAL A 141 -7.32 1.23 5.23
C VAL A 141 -7.70 -0.14 4.64
N THR A 142 -8.25 -1.00 5.46
CA THR A 142 -8.92 -2.23 4.99
C THR A 142 -10.40 -1.95 4.70
N ILE A 143 -11.03 -2.83 3.92
CA ILE A 143 -12.40 -2.65 3.42
C ILE A 143 -13.45 -2.53 4.55
N ASN A 144 -13.16 -3.03 5.76
CA ASN A 144 -14.04 -2.87 6.93
C ASN A 144 -14.22 -1.41 7.37
N PHE A 145 -13.41 -0.48 6.86
CA PHE A 145 -13.66 0.96 7.00
C PHE A 145 -15.07 1.35 6.54
N ALA A 146 -15.61 0.62 5.56
CA ALA A 146 -16.96 0.82 5.05
C ALA A 146 -18.08 0.27 5.95
N ASP A 147 -17.77 -0.51 6.99
CA ASP A 147 -18.78 -1.22 7.78
C ASP A 147 -19.42 -0.35 8.88
N ASP A 148 -18.82 0.79 9.18
CA ASP A 148 -19.23 1.64 10.29
C ASP A 148 -19.50 3.08 9.80
N GLU A 149 -20.78 3.46 9.81
CA GLU A 149 -21.23 4.74 9.28
C GLU A 149 -20.73 5.94 10.14
N GLU A 150 -20.63 5.74 11.46
CA GLU A 150 -20.09 6.76 12.36
C GLU A 150 -18.60 7.00 12.09
N LEU A 151 -17.84 5.92 11.88
CA LEU A 151 -16.42 6.00 11.54
C LEU A 151 -16.21 6.80 10.23
N LEU A 152 -17.03 6.54 9.21
CA LEU A 152 -16.99 7.26 7.93
C LEU A 152 -17.31 8.75 8.11
N ALA A 153 -18.37 9.08 8.86
CA ALA A 153 -18.76 10.44 9.13
C ALA A 153 -17.67 11.21 9.88
N LEU A 154 -17.09 10.59 10.92
CA LEU A 154 -15.99 11.17 11.70
C LEU A 154 -14.74 11.38 10.86
N ALA A 155 -14.36 10.40 10.04
CA ALA A 155 -13.20 10.52 9.13
C ALA A 155 -13.38 11.69 8.15
N ALA A 156 -14.56 11.81 7.53
CA ALA A 156 -14.88 12.91 6.61
C ALA A 156 -14.81 14.27 7.30
N LYS A 157 -15.35 14.36 8.54
CA LYS A 157 -15.30 15.58 9.38
C LYS A 157 -13.88 15.94 9.80
N ALA A 158 -13.04 14.93 10.07
CA ALA A 158 -11.62 15.09 10.39
C ALA A 158 -10.75 15.46 9.17
N GLY A 159 -11.31 15.54 7.97
CA GLY A 159 -10.60 15.96 6.76
C GLY A 159 -10.16 14.82 5.82
N CYS A 160 -10.65 13.60 6.02
CA CYS A 160 -10.40 12.50 5.07
C CYS A 160 -10.96 12.84 3.69
N ARG A 161 -10.14 12.72 2.63
CA ARG A 161 -10.54 12.95 1.24
C ARG A 161 -10.31 11.75 0.34
N GLY A 162 -9.55 10.79 0.79
CA GLY A 162 -9.32 9.56 0.04
C GLY A 162 -8.79 8.44 0.89
N VAL A 163 -9.08 7.21 0.48
CA VAL A 163 -8.55 6.00 1.08
C VAL A 163 -8.03 5.05 0.01
N PHE A 164 -6.94 4.37 0.35
CA PHE A 164 -6.36 3.30 -0.44
C PHE A 164 -6.77 1.96 0.17
N ILE A 165 -7.36 1.09 -0.62
CA ILE A 165 -7.90 -0.21 -0.18
C ILE A 165 -7.34 -1.31 -1.07
N GLY A 166 -6.71 -2.32 -0.46
CA GLY A 166 -6.29 -3.53 -1.15
C GLY A 166 -7.46 -4.49 -1.37
N PHE A 167 -7.94 -4.58 -2.60
CA PHE A 167 -8.88 -5.63 -3.04
C PHE A 167 -8.15 -6.89 -3.45
N GLU A 168 -6.98 -6.77 -4.01
CA GLU A 168 -5.96 -7.72 -4.43
C GLU A 168 -6.37 -8.61 -5.61
N SER A 169 -7.48 -9.34 -5.52
CA SER A 169 -7.93 -10.26 -6.57
C SER A 169 -9.41 -10.08 -6.87
N PRO A 170 -9.83 -10.22 -8.14
CA PRO A 170 -11.25 -10.28 -8.51
C PRO A 170 -11.89 -11.63 -8.16
N ALA A 171 -11.10 -12.63 -7.79
CA ALA A 171 -11.56 -13.99 -7.49
C ALA A 171 -11.30 -14.36 -6.02
N PRO A 172 -12.27 -15.05 -5.35
CA PRO A 172 -12.11 -15.52 -3.97
C PRO A 172 -10.89 -16.42 -3.76
N GLU A 173 -10.57 -17.26 -4.74
CA GLU A 173 -9.45 -18.20 -4.72
C GLU A 173 -8.12 -17.44 -4.61
N GLY A 174 -7.94 -16.34 -5.35
CA GLY A 174 -6.75 -15.49 -5.26
C GLY A 174 -6.62 -14.81 -3.91
N LEU A 175 -7.71 -14.42 -3.27
CA LEU A 175 -7.68 -13.92 -1.89
C LEU A 175 -7.27 -15.02 -0.90
N GLY A 176 -7.64 -16.27 -1.18
CA GLY A 176 -7.21 -17.44 -0.42
C GLY A 176 -5.70 -17.66 -0.52
N GLU A 177 -5.15 -17.62 -1.73
CA GLU A 177 -3.73 -17.75 -2.05
C GLU A 177 -2.88 -16.70 -1.30
N LEU A 178 -3.34 -15.47 -1.29
CA LEU A 178 -2.67 -14.35 -0.60
C LEU A 178 -2.81 -14.37 0.93
N GLY A 179 -3.61 -15.29 1.49
CA GLY A 179 -3.96 -15.28 2.91
C GLY A 179 -4.84 -14.09 3.32
N LYS A 180 -5.53 -13.45 2.36
CA LYS A 180 -6.38 -12.26 2.58
C LYS A 180 -7.88 -12.60 2.66
N LYS A 181 -8.21 -13.73 3.27
CA LYS A 181 -9.60 -14.18 3.49
C LYS A 181 -10.47 -13.16 4.24
N PHE A 182 -9.85 -12.19 4.92
CA PHE A 182 -10.55 -11.09 5.57
C PHE A 182 -11.48 -10.33 4.62
N ASN A 183 -11.11 -10.18 3.35
CA ASN A 183 -11.94 -9.51 2.36
C ASN A 183 -13.22 -10.31 2.02
N LEU A 184 -13.24 -11.61 2.25
CA LEU A 184 -14.38 -12.49 1.98
C LEU A 184 -15.37 -12.59 3.15
N LEU A 185 -15.01 -12.06 4.32
CA LEU A 185 -15.85 -12.16 5.51
C LEU A 185 -17.21 -11.51 5.28
N LYS A 186 -18.27 -12.13 5.79
CA LYS A 186 -19.65 -11.64 5.75
C LYS A 186 -20.27 -11.54 4.34
N GLY A 187 -19.77 -12.29 3.33
CA GLY A 187 -20.32 -12.22 1.97
C GLY A 187 -20.30 -10.79 1.40
N ARG A 188 -19.24 -10.07 1.59
CA ARG A 188 -19.09 -8.63 1.36
C ARG A 188 -19.39 -8.20 -0.08
N ASP A 189 -20.32 -7.28 -0.26
CA ASP A 189 -20.52 -6.55 -1.49
C ASP A 189 -19.55 -5.35 -1.56
N PHE A 190 -18.48 -5.50 -2.36
CA PHE A 190 -17.46 -4.45 -2.53
C PHE A 190 -18.03 -3.18 -3.17
N ARG A 191 -18.98 -3.30 -4.10
CA ARG A 191 -19.63 -2.16 -4.72
C ARG A 191 -20.43 -1.34 -3.70
N ALA A 192 -21.22 -2.01 -2.87
CA ALA A 192 -21.95 -1.35 -1.80
C ALA A 192 -21.02 -0.71 -0.78
N SER A 193 -19.91 -1.37 -0.44
CA SER A 193 -18.88 -0.86 0.48
C SER A 193 -18.21 0.41 -0.07
N VAL A 194 -17.78 0.40 -1.33
CA VAL A 194 -17.19 1.57 -2.00
C VAL A 194 -18.18 2.73 -2.04
N ARG A 195 -19.44 2.46 -2.40
CA ARG A 195 -20.49 3.51 -2.42
C ARG A 195 -20.75 4.13 -1.05
N ARG A 196 -20.71 3.34 0.05
CA ARG A 196 -20.83 3.89 1.40
C ARG A 196 -19.72 4.89 1.69
N ILE A 197 -18.47 4.54 1.45
CA ILE A 197 -17.33 5.46 1.63
C ILE A 197 -17.54 6.73 0.78
N GLN A 198 -17.94 6.57 -0.46
CA GLN A 198 -18.11 7.66 -1.40
C GLN A 198 -19.26 8.63 -1.04
N ARG A 199 -20.32 8.18 -0.35
CA ARG A 199 -21.38 9.05 0.20
C ARG A 199 -20.84 10.10 1.16
N HIS A 200 -19.75 9.80 1.87
CA HIS A 200 -19.03 10.74 2.74
C HIS A 200 -18.02 11.61 1.98
N LYS A 201 -18.08 11.66 0.65
CA LYS A 201 -17.19 12.45 -0.23
C LYS A 201 -15.72 12.03 -0.16
N ILE A 202 -15.46 10.80 0.23
CA ILE A 202 -14.13 10.20 0.30
C ILE A 202 -13.89 9.41 -0.98
N LEU A 203 -12.78 9.69 -1.69
CA LEU A 203 -12.36 8.98 -2.89
C LEU A 203 -11.77 7.61 -2.51
N VAL A 204 -11.94 6.62 -3.38
CA VAL A 204 -11.41 5.27 -3.15
C VAL A 204 -10.41 4.90 -4.24
N ALA A 205 -9.16 4.66 -3.85
CA ALA A 205 -8.17 4.01 -4.70
C ALA A 205 -8.15 2.51 -4.37
N GLY A 206 -8.40 1.67 -5.38
CA GLY A 206 -8.39 0.21 -5.24
C GLY A 206 -7.10 -0.40 -5.75
N SER A 207 -6.44 -1.21 -4.94
CA SER A 207 -5.25 -1.97 -5.33
C SER A 207 -5.61 -3.40 -5.72
N PHE A 208 -4.98 -3.88 -6.81
CA PHE A 208 -5.12 -5.24 -7.31
C PHE A 208 -3.74 -5.79 -7.68
N ILE A 209 -3.58 -7.09 -7.56
CA ILE A 209 -2.34 -7.81 -7.85
C ILE A 209 -2.55 -8.65 -9.13
N ILE A 210 -1.57 -8.63 -10.03
CA ILE A 210 -1.49 -9.46 -11.23
C ILE A 210 -0.34 -10.46 -11.06
N GLY A 211 -0.56 -11.70 -11.41
CA GLY A 211 0.43 -12.77 -11.37
C GLY A 211 0.22 -13.78 -10.24
N LEU A 212 -1.01 -13.88 -9.73
CA LEU A 212 -1.41 -14.96 -8.84
C LEU A 212 -1.36 -16.30 -9.58
N ASP A 213 -1.27 -17.38 -8.84
CA ASP A 213 -1.20 -18.74 -9.41
C ASP A 213 -2.48 -19.15 -10.15
N ILE A 214 -3.58 -18.46 -9.90
CA ILE A 214 -4.87 -18.62 -10.59
C ILE A 214 -5.03 -17.69 -11.79
N ASP A 215 -4.10 -16.75 -12.01
CA ASP A 215 -4.26 -15.75 -13.06
C ASP A 215 -3.87 -16.32 -14.43
N GLU A 216 -4.79 -16.21 -15.36
CA GLU A 216 -4.63 -16.63 -16.76
C GLU A 216 -4.61 -15.39 -17.69
N PRO A 217 -4.22 -15.57 -18.97
CA PRO A 217 -4.33 -14.52 -19.98
C PRO A 217 -5.74 -13.89 -20.01
N GLY A 218 -5.79 -12.55 -20.01
CA GLY A 218 -7.03 -11.78 -19.89
C GLY A 218 -7.32 -11.24 -18.50
N ILE A 219 -6.50 -11.59 -17.48
CA ILE A 219 -6.69 -11.12 -16.10
C ILE A 219 -6.63 -9.59 -16.00
N GLY A 220 -5.77 -8.92 -16.76
CA GLY A 220 -5.68 -7.47 -16.74
C GLY A 220 -6.98 -6.78 -17.15
N LYS A 221 -7.64 -7.27 -18.19
CA LYS A 221 -8.97 -6.77 -18.60
C LYS A 221 -10.01 -7.04 -17.51
N ARG A 222 -10.02 -8.25 -16.95
CA ARG A 222 -10.95 -8.66 -15.88
C ARG A 222 -10.80 -7.76 -14.64
N ILE A 223 -9.59 -7.49 -14.19
CA ILE A 223 -9.33 -6.57 -13.06
C ILE A 223 -9.89 -5.17 -13.38
N ALA A 224 -9.62 -4.62 -14.57
CA ALA A 224 -10.15 -3.32 -14.97
C ALA A 224 -11.68 -3.28 -14.99
N GLU A 225 -12.35 -4.34 -15.41
CA GLU A 225 -13.81 -4.47 -15.42
C GLU A 225 -14.36 -4.54 -13.99
N VAL A 226 -13.78 -5.38 -13.14
CA VAL A 226 -14.18 -5.53 -11.74
C VAL A 226 -13.96 -4.24 -10.95
N ALA A 227 -12.83 -3.56 -11.12
CA ALA A 227 -12.57 -2.28 -10.49
C ALA A 227 -13.61 -1.20 -10.91
N ASN A 228 -14.03 -1.20 -12.19
CA ASN A 228 -15.13 -0.34 -12.64
C ASN A 228 -16.49 -0.76 -12.06
N GLN A 229 -16.75 -2.06 -11.89
CA GLN A 229 -17.99 -2.57 -11.23
C GLN A 229 -18.04 -2.17 -9.75
N TYR A 230 -16.92 -2.26 -9.03
CA TYR A 230 -16.82 -1.79 -7.65
C TYR A 230 -16.99 -0.26 -7.57
N GLY A 231 -16.67 0.46 -8.65
CA GLY A 231 -16.82 1.91 -8.73
C GLY A 231 -15.69 2.68 -8.05
N VAL A 232 -14.49 2.09 -7.95
CA VAL A 232 -13.33 2.80 -7.39
C VAL A 232 -12.96 4.00 -8.26
N ASP A 233 -12.43 5.05 -7.66
CA ASP A 233 -12.05 6.29 -8.33
C ASP A 233 -10.70 6.17 -9.05
N TYR A 234 -9.80 5.35 -8.48
CA TYR A 234 -8.49 5.02 -9.03
C TYR A 234 -8.21 3.54 -8.92
N LEU A 235 -7.52 3.00 -9.90
CA LEU A 235 -7.00 1.64 -9.92
C LEU A 235 -5.48 1.67 -9.79
N ASN A 236 -4.94 0.95 -8.82
CA ASN A 236 -3.52 0.67 -8.71
C ASN A 236 -3.29 -0.82 -8.94
N ALA A 237 -2.77 -1.18 -10.12
CA ALA A 237 -2.41 -2.56 -10.42
C ALA A 237 -0.91 -2.77 -10.14
N LEU A 238 -0.57 -3.86 -9.47
CA LEU A 238 0.78 -4.22 -9.05
C LEU A 238 1.09 -5.66 -9.47
N PHE A 239 2.35 -5.97 -9.72
CA PHE A 239 2.76 -7.37 -9.90
C PHE A 239 2.88 -8.08 -8.56
N LEU A 240 2.51 -9.35 -8.52
CA LEU A 240 2.83 -10.22 -7.39
C LEU A 240 4.36 -10.28 -7.27
N THR A 241 4.88 -9.64 -6.24
CA THR A 241 6.31 -9.49 -6.00
C THR A 241 6.70 -10.20 -4.72
N PRO A 242 7.48 -11.26 -4.79
CA PRO A 242 8.01 -11.95 -3.61
C PRO A 242 9.09 -11.08 -2.95
N LEU A 243 8.68 -10.24 -2.00
CA LEU A 243 9.61 -9.39 -1.27
C LEU A 243 10.42 -10.22 -0.26
N PRO A 244 11.75 -10.03 -0.17
CA PRO A 244 12.59 -10.76 0.78
C PRO A 244 12.07 -10.69 2.22
N GLY A 245 12.07 -11.86 2.89
CA GLY A 245 11.58 -12.01 4.26
C GLY A 245 10.08 -12.22 4.39
N THR A 246 9.32 -12.24 3.30
CA THR A 246 7.91 -12.62 3.28
C THR A 246 7.75 -14.13 3.10
N ARG A 247 6.59 -14.68 3.53
CA ARG A 247 6.28 -16.10 3.26
C ARG A 247 6.19 -16.42 1.77
N LEU A 248 5.73 -15.46 0.96
CA LEU A 248 5.70 -15.59 -0.48
C LEU A 248 7.11 -15.73 -1.07
N TRP A 249 8.09 -14.99 -0.53
CA TRP A 249 9.49 -15.14 -0.92
C TRP A 249 10.01 -16.55 -0.65
N ASP A 250 9.79 -17.04 0.57
CA ASP A 250 10.26 -18.39 0.96
C ASP A 250 9.60 -19.47 0.11
N GLN A 251 8.30 -19.34 -0.15
CA GLN A 251 7.55 -20.25 -1.03
C GLN A 251 8.11 -20.24 -2.45
N MET A 252 8.15 -19.08 -3.11
CA MET A 252 8.60 -18.97 -4.50
C MET A 252 10.07 -19.34 -4.66
N LYS A 253 10.90 -19.11 -3.65
CA LYS A 253 12.29 -19.55 -3.64
C LYS A 253 12.39 -21.07 -3.58
N SER A 254 11.58 -21.74 -2.76
CA SER A 254 11.55 -23.21 -2.69
C SER A 254 11.02 -23.86 -3.97
N GLU A 255 10.20 -23.13 -4.73
CA GLU A 255 9.64 -23.54 -6.04
C GLU A 255 10.52 -23.13 -7.23
N ASP A 256 11.71 -22.57 -7.03
CA ASP A 256 12.59 -21.99 -8.05
C ASP A 256 11.90 -20.94 -8.95
N ARG A 257 11.04 -20.12 -8.35
CA ARG A 257 10.25 -19.10 -9.08
C ARG A 257 10.77 -17.67 -8.90
N ILE A 258 11.83 -17.44 -8.17
CA ILE A 258 12.49 -16.14 -8.12
C ILE A 258 13.31 -15.98 -9.39
N ALA A 259 12.96 -15.03 -10.23
CA ALA A 259 13.64 -14.80 -11.50
C ALA A 259 14.80 -13.81 -11.40
N LEU A 260 14.80 -12.97 -10.37
CA LEU A 260 15.80 -11.92 -10.11
C LEU A 260 16.20 -11.98 -8.63
N ASP A 261 17.35 -12.54 -8.30
CA ASP A 261 17.80 -12.71 -6.92
C ASP A 261 19.21 -12.17 -6.63
N ALA A 262 19.90 -11.64 -7.64
CA ALA A 262 21.22 -11.04 -7.46
C ALA A 262 21.12 -9.73 -6.64
N PHE A 263 21.78 -9.72 -5.47
CA PHE A 263 21.88 -8.54 -4.63
C PHE A 263 23.25 -7.87 -4.85
N PRO A 264 23.31 -6.54 -5.01
CA PRO A 264 22.21 -5.56 -5.00
C PRO A 264 21.58 -5.29 -6.38
N GLU A 265 22.11 -5.90 -7.47
CA GLU A 265 21.87 -5.51 -8.87
C GLU A 265 20.40 -5.61 -9.26
N ASP A 266 19.70 -6.66 -8.82
CA ASP A 266 18.30 -6.92 -9.19
C ASP A 266 17.30 -6.20 -8.29
N TRP A 267 17.71 -5.75 -7.12
CA TRP A 267 16.78 -5.17 -6.13
C TRP A 267 16.15 -3.87 -6.58
N LYS A 268 16.74 -3.16 -7.54
CA LYS A 268 16.14 -2.00 -8.21
C LYS A 268 14.79 -2.29 -8.88
N TYR A 269 14.50 -3.57 -9.19
CA TYR A 269 13.25 -3.99 -9.80
C TYR A 269 12.17 -4.43 -8.80
N TYR A 270 12.51 -4.57 -7.51
CA TYR A 270 11.56 -4.98 -6.46
C TYR A 270 10.65 -3.82 -6.00
N THR A 271 10.10 -3.11 -6.98
CA THR A 271 9.25 -1.92 -6.78
C THR A 271 7.75 -2.21 -6.92
N LEU A 272 7.36 -3.49 -7.02
CA LEU A 272 5.99 -3.94 -7.30
C LEU A 272 5.48 -3.58 -8.72
N THR A 273 6.25 -2.83 -9.49
CA THR A 273 5.91 -2.39 -10.85
C THR A 273 6.68 -3.13 -11.94
N PHE A 274 7.62 -4.00 -11.55
CA PHE A 274 8.34 -4.90 -12.47
C PHE A 274 8.12 -6.36 -12.07
N PRO A 275 7.94 -7.26 -13.06
CA PRO A 275 7.84 -8.70 -12.80
C PRO A 275 9.21 -9.28 -12.46
N VAL A 276 9.39 -9.79 -11.25
CA VAL A 276 10.65 -10.33 -10.71
C VAL A 276 10.59 -11.85 -10.45
N ALA A 277 9.47 -12.47 -10.76
CA ALA A 277 9.22 -13.89 -10.53
C ALA A 277 8.82 -14.62 -11.82
N ARG A 278 8.84 -15.96 -11.79
CA ARG A 278 8.23 -16.82 -12.79
C ARG A 278 6.80 -17.11 -12.36
N TYR A 279 5.83 -16.70 -13.18
CA TYR A 279 4.40 -16.88 -12.93
C TYR A 279 3.89 -18.16 -13.59
N LYS A 280 2.91 -18.85 -12.98
CA LYS A 280 2.50 -20.19 -13.45
C LYS A 280 1.92 -20.20 -14.85
N HIS A 281 1.03 -19.26 -15.16
CA HIS A 281 0.27 -19.25 -16.42
C HIS A 281 0.60 -18.07 -17.32
N LEU A 282 1.52 -17.20 -16.90
CA LEU A 282 1.87 -15.99 -17.63
C LEU A 282 3.38 -15.94 -17.88
N SER A 283 3.79 -15.87 -19.13
CA SER A 283 5.17 -15.56 -19.49
C SER A 283 5.54 -14.13 -19.08
N LEU A 284 6.84 -13.80 -19.11
CA LEU A 284 7.30 -12.44 -18.83
C LEU A 284 6.61 -11.38 -19.72
N ASP A 285 6.50 -11.68 -21.02
CA ASP A 285 5.81 -10.80 -21.95
C ASP A 285 4.32 -10.76 -21.70
N GLY A 286 3.72 -11.91 -21.43
CA GLY A 286 2.31 -12.05 -21.12
C GLY A 286 1.91 -11.19 -19.92
N ILE A 287 2.61 -11.29 -18.79
CA ILE A 287 2.25 -10.55 -17.59
C ILE A 287 2.41 -9.03 -17.75
N ILE A 288 3.43 -8.59 -18.51
CA ILE A 288 3.61 -7.17 -18.87
C ILE A 288 2.42 -6.69 -19.75
N GLN A 289 1.98 -7.50 -20.71
CA GLN A 289 0.81 -7.18 -21.53
C GLN A 289 -0.47 -7.12 -20.71
N GLU A 290 -0.64 -7.99 -19.71
CA GLU A 290 -1.79 -7.93 -18.79
C GLU A 290 -1.81 -6.62 -17.98
N MET A 291 -0.66 -6.16 -17.49
CA MET A 291 -0.55 -4.87 -16.80
C MET A 291 -0.93 -3.71 -17.72
N ILE A 292 -0.37 -3.70 -18.94
CA ILE A 292 -0.68 -2.64 -19.94
C ILE A 292 -2.16 -2.68 -20.32
N SER A 293 -2.72 -3.88 -20.53
CA SER A 293 -4.14 -4.09 -20.82
C SER A 293 -5.02 -3.58 -19.69
N CYS A 294 -4.70 -3.92 -18.44
CA CYS A 294 -5.41 -3.46 -17.24
C CYS A 294 -5.51 -1.92 -17.21
N ASN A 295 -4.36 -1.25 -17.30
CA ASN A 295 -4.28 0.19 -17.22
C ASN A 295 -4.98 0.88 -18.42
N ARG A 296 -4.78 0.40 -19.66
CA ARG A 296 -5.44 0.95 -20.85
C ARG A 296 -6.96 0.82 -20.78
N ASN A 297 -7.46 -0.33 -20.33
CA ASN A 297 -8.90 -0.54 -20.20
C ASN A 297 -9.49 0.34 -19.10
N TYR A 298 -8.88 0.38 -17.91
CA TYR A 298 -9.42 1.16 -16.80
C TYR A 298 -9.35 2.67 -17.06
N TYR A 299 -8.22 3.18 -17.58
CA TYR A 299 -7.97 4.59 -17.84
C TYR A 299 -8.31 5.02 -19.29
N SER A 300 -9.22 4.30 -19.96
CA SER A 300 -9.78 4.74 -21.24
C SER A 300 -10.60 6.04 -21.08
N MET A 301 -10.57 6.92 -22.07
CA MET A 301 -11.25 8.23 -21.99
C MET A 301 -12.75 8.12 -21.66
N PRO A 302 -13.53 7.21 -22.27
CA PRO A 302 -14.94 7.07 -21.91
C PRO A 302 -15.16 6.72 -20.44
N ARG A 303 -14.31 5.86 -19.88
CA ARG A 303 -14.39 5.47 -18.47
C ARG A 303 -13.95 6.61 -17.52
N ILE A 304 -12.93 7.39 -17.90
CA ILE A 304 -12.52 8.60 -17.15
C ILE A 304 -13.67 9.60 -17.13
N LEU A 305 -14.27 9.90 -18.27
CA LEU A 305 -15.41 10.83 -18.36
C LEU A 305 -16.60 10.36 -17.50
N ARG A 306 -16.94 9.06 -17.57
CA ARG A 306 -17.99 8.48 -16.72
C ARG A 306 -17.72 8.67 -15.23
N ARG A 307 -16.48 8.44 -14.77
CA ARG A 307 -16.08 8.68 -13.36
C ARG A 307 -16.15 10.16 -13.01
N LEU A 308 -15.69 11.04 -13.91
CA LEU A 308 -15.78 12.48 -13.73
C LEU A 308 -17.23 12.95 -13.56
N CYS A 309 -18.13 12.52 -14.45
CA CYS A 309 -19.57 12.83 -14.34
C CYS A 309 -20.16 12.34 -13.03
N SER A 310 -19.81 11.11 -12.58
CA SER A 310 -20.23 10.58 -11.30
C SER A 310 -19.72 11.40 -10.12
N ASN A 311 -18.46 11.86 -10.17
CA ASN A 311 -17.86 12.67 -9.12
C ASN A 311 -18.44 14.08 -9.08
N LEU A 312 -18.77 14.67 -10.23
CA LEU A 312 -19.49 15.96 -10.34
C LEU A 312 -20.89 15.85 -9.72
N TRP A 313 -21.66 14.82 -10.12
CA TRP A 313 -23.01 14.59 -9.60
C TRP A 313 -23.05 14.41 -8.08
N GLN A 314 -22.06 13.69 -7.54
CA GLN A 314 -21.96 13.44 -6.10
C GLN A 314 -21.20 14.55 -5.33
N ARG A 315 -20.86 15.65 -6.01
CA ARG A 315 -20.09 16.78 -5.44
C ARG A 315 -18.82 16.34 -4.71
N ARG A 316 -18.17 15.28 -5.23
CA ARG A 316 -16.85 14.82 -4.76
C ARG A 316 -15.78 15.56 -5.56
N LYS A 317 -14.61 15.79 -5.03
CA LYS A 317 -13.47 16.52 -5.64
C LYS A 317 -13.23 16.18 -7.14
N PRO A 318 -14.03 16.70 -8.10
CA PRO A 318 -13.96 16.26 -9.50
C PRO A 318 -12.64 16.64 -10.17
N LEU A 319 -12.05 17.77 -9.80
CA LEU A 319 -10.76 18.21 -10.33
C LEU A 319 -9.64 17.26 -9.91
N ILE A 320 -9.58 16.87 -8.64
CA ILE A 320 -8.59 15.91 -8.13
C ILE A 320 -8.77 14.56 -8.85
N SER A 321 -10.04 14.12 -9.01
CA SER A 321 -10.33 12.89 -9.73
C SER A 321 -9.88 12.95 -11.19
N LEU A 322 -10.12 14.06 -11.87
CA LEU A 322 -9.70 14.24 -13.27
C LEU A 322 -8.17 14.23 -13.40
N VAL A 323 -7.49 15.07 -12.64
CA VAL A 323 -6.02 15.19 -12.68
C VAL A 323 -5.37 13.84 -12.37
N GLY A 324 -5.80 13.15 -11.32
CA GLY A 324 -5.28 11.85 -10.97
C GLY A 324 -5.50 10.80 -12.09
N ASN A 325 -6.72 10.71 -12.63
CA ASN A 325 -6.99 9.76 -13.72
C ASN A 325 -6.18 10.06 -14.98
N LEU A 326 -5.96 11.32 -15.33
CA LEU A 326 -5.11 11.71 -16.46
C LEU A 326 -3.63 11.43 -16.21
N SER A 327 -3.16 11.64 -14.98
CA SER A 327 -1.79 11.30 -14.56
C SER A 327 -1.54 9.79 -14.70
N TYR A 328 -2.41 8.94 -14.14
CA TYR A 328 -2.30 7.50 -14.32
C TYR A 328 -2.35 7.08 -15.80
N ARG A 329 -3.19 7.73 -16.59
CA ARG A 329 -3.23 7.47 -18.04
C ARG A 329 -1.93 7.85 -18.74
N SER A 330 -1.29 8.95 -18.36
CA SER A 330 0.00 9.37 -18.95
C SER A 330 1.13 8.41 -18.60
N ASN A 331 1.10 7.84 -17.39
CA ASN A 331 2.10 6.88 -16.92
C ASN A 331 2.15 5.61 -17.76
N ILE A 332 1.03 5.21 -18.42
CA ILE A 332 1.01 4.02 -19.29
C ILE A 332 2.09 4.08 -20.38
N ARG A 333 2.38 5.26 -20.93
CA ARG A 333 3.44 5.44 -21.94
C ARG A 333 4.83 5.33 -21.36
N THR A 334 5.03 5.89 -20.16
CA THR A 334 6.31 5.83 -19.44
C THR A 334 6.61 4.41 -19.01
N ASP A 335 5.60 3.71 -18.46
CA ASP A 335 5.69 2.31 -18.06
C ASP A 335 6.02 1.42 -19.26
N GLY A 336 5.37 1.66 -20.41
CA GLY A 336 5.65 0.90 -21.63
C GLY A 336 7.11 1.04 -22.10
N LYS A 337 7.72 2.22 -21.97
CA LYS A 337 9.15 2.41 -22.26
C LYS A 337 10.03 1.69 -21.25
N ALA A 338 9.71 1.83 -19.96
CA ALA A 338 10.45 1.18 -18.88
C ALA A 338 10.43 -0.35 -19.00
N TYR A 339 9.30 -0.94 -19.42
CA TYR A 339 9.21 -2.38 -19.69
C TYR A 339 10.01 -2.79 -20.92
N ALA A 340 10.04 -1.99 -21.97
CA ALA A 340 10.85 -2.26 -23.16
C ALA A 340 12.35 -2.24 -22.81
N ASP A 341 12.79 -1.29 -21.99
CA ASP A 341 14.18 -1.21 -21.51
C ASP A 341 14.52 -2.38 -20.58
N TYR A 342 13.63 -2.72 -19.67
CA TYR A 342 13.76 -3.88 -18.79
C TYR A 342 13.93 -5.19 -19.58
N LYS A 343 13.10 -5.40 -20.60
CA LYS A 343 13.18 -6.59 -21.46
C LYS A 343 14.48 -6.65 -22.27
N ARG A 344 14.96 -5.51 -22.80
CA ARG A 344 16.24 -5.45 -23.52
C ARG A 344 17.42 -5.82 -22.61
N GLN A 345 17.45 -5.30 -21.39
CA GLN A 345 18.50 -5.61 -20.42
C GLN A 345 18.50 -7.11 -20.05
N ARG A 346 17.33 -7.74 -19.96
CA ARG A 346 17.20 -9.17 -19.66
C ARG A 346 17.48 -10.07 -20.86
N GLY A 347 17.06 -9.70 -22.06
CA GLY A 347 17.36 -10.44 -23.29
C GLY A 347 18.85 -10.57 -23.55
N ASN A 348 19.63 -9.54 -23.21
CA ASN A 348 21.10 -9.58 -23.30
C ASN A 348 21.75 -10.48 -22.24
N LEU A 349 21.08 -10.81 -21.14
CA LEU A 349 21.57 -11.74 -20.11
C LEU A 349 21.27 -13.20 -20.45
N HIS A 350 20.27 -13.46 -21.28
CA HIS A 350 19.94 -14.82 -21.79
C HIS A 350 20.56 -15.16 -23.14
N GLY A 351 21.16 -14.18 -23.81
CA GLY A 351 21.88 -14.39 -25.09
C GLY A 351 23.38 -14.66 -24.95
N ALA A 352 23.88 -14.76 -23.73
CA ALA A 352 25.29 -15.02 -23.40
C ALA A 352 25.51 -16.37 -22.65
N ALA A 353 24.57 -17.32 -22.79
CA ALA A 353 24.71 -18.68 -22.27
C ALA A 353 24.70 -19.71 -23.39
#